data_b86302734c74ab28a83a45bc38445776
#
_entry.id   b86302734c74ab28a83a45bc38445776
#
_cell.length_a   1.000
_cell.length_b   1.000
_cell.length_c   1.000
_cell.angle_alpha   90.00
_cell.angle_beta   90.00
_cell.angle_gamma   90.00
#
_symmetry.space_group_name_H-M   'P 1'
#
loop_
_entity.id
_entity.type
_entity.pdbx_description
1 polymer ?
#
loop_
_entity_poly.entity_id
_entity_poly.type
_entity_poly.pdbx_seq_one_letter_code
_entity_poly.pdbx_strand_id
1 'polypeptide(L)' 'MLEIENTLLTGAISLDSDKDGNVIIMQNRQEIKITPSQAKELESYLTAVSDTAKSKENKDV' A
#
# COMPACT_ATOMS: atom_id res chain seq x y z
N MET A 1 -4.67 -12.52 5.93
CA MET A 1 -3.65 -11.46 5.83
C MET A 1 -2.88 -11.59 4.52
N LEU A 2 -2.69 -10.49 3.84
CA LEU A 2 -1.91 -10.45 2.61
C LEU A 2 -0.61 -9.70 2.86
N GLU A 3 0.46 -10.15 2.23
CA GLU A 3 1.77 -9.53 2.43
C GLU A 3 2.49 -9.36 1.11
N ILE A 4 3.25 -8.29 0.99
CA ILE A 4 4.20 -8.13 -0.11
C ILE A 4 5.56 -7.76 0.48
N GLU A 5 6.61 -8.29 -0.13
CA GLU A 5 7.97 -7.95 0.28
C GLU A 5 8.30 -6.53 -0.19
N ASN A 6 8.84 -5.72 0.72
CA ASN A 6 9.31 -4.39 0.33
C ASN A 6 10.80 -4.49 0.01
N THR A 7 11.13 -4.39 -1.25
CA THR A 7 12.52 -4.57 -1.70
C THR A 7 13.39 -3.35 -1.45
N LEU A 8 12.81 -2.23 -1.05
CA LEU A 8 13.56 -1.00 -0.77
C LEU A 8 13.86 -0.84 0.72
N LEU A 9 12.95 -1.32 1.57
CA LEU A 9 13.10 -1.24 3.02
C LEU A 9 12.94 -2.63 3.61
N THR A 10 13.55 -2.86 4.76
CA THR A 10 13.43 -4.12 5.46
C THR A 10 12.02 -4.27 6.03
N GLY A 11 11.41 -5.42 5.79
CA GLY A 11 10.11 -5.75 6.34
C GLY A 11 9.03 -5.78 5.26
N ALA A 12 8.11 -6.73 5.40
CA ALA A 12 7.00 -6.85 4.47
C ALA A 12 5.90 -5.85 4.80
N ILE A 13 5.18 -5.41 3.77
CA ILE A 13 3.95 -4.65 3.96
C ILE A 13 2.83 -5.66 4.09
N SER A 14 2.07 -5.61 5.16
CA SER A 14 0.95 -6.53 5.38
C SER A 14 -0.38 -5.79 5.36
N LEU A 15 -1.39 -6.46 4.84
CA LEU A 15 -2.75 -5.93 4.74
C LEU A 15 -3.70 -6.90 5.42
N ASP A 16 -4.56 -6.37 6.28
CA ASP A 16 -5.51 -7.19 7.01
C ASP A 16 -6.78 -6.40 7.28
N SER A 17 -7.75 -7.04 7.89
CA SER A 17 -8.94 -6.37 8.37
C SER A 17 -9.09 -6.64 9.86
N ASP A 18 -9.63 -5.69 10.59
CA ASP A 18 -9.89 -5.91 12.00
C ASP A 18 -11.32 -6.40 12.23
N LYS A 19 -11.66 -6.66 13.48
CA LYS A 19 -12.98 -7.17 13.83
C LYS A 19 -14.10 -6.16 13.62
N ASP A 20 -13.74 -4.89 13.50
CA ASP A 20 -14.71 -3.82 13.29
C ASP A 20 -14.91 -3.50 11.80
N GLY A 21 -14.24 -4.24 10.93
CA GLY A 21 -14.37 -4.05 9.49
C GLY A 21 -13.49 -2.98 8.90
N ASN A 22 -12.48 -2.54 9.62
CA ASN A 22 -11.52 -1.58 9.09
C ASN A 22 -10.36 -2.30 8.40
N VAL A 23 -9.71 -1.61 7.48
CA VAL A 23 -8.54 -2.11 6.78
C VAL A 23 -7.29 -1.65 7.52
N ILE A 24 -6.37 -2.58 7.76
CA ILE A 24 -5.12 -2.28 8.47
C ILE A 24 -3.95 -2.54 7.54
N ILE A 25 -3.09 -1.53 7.42
CA ILE A 25 -1.86 -1.62 6.64
C ILE A 25 -0.71 -1.48 7.61
N MET A 26 0.20 -2.45 7.62
CA MET A 26 1.31 -2.46 8.57
C MET A 26 2.64 -2.69 7.91
N GLN A 27 3.68 -2.08 8.47
CA GLN A 27 5.07 -2.39 8.17
C GLN A 27 5.93 -1.99 9.36
N ASN A 28 6.75 -2.92 9.85
CA ASN A 28 7.70 -2.63 10.94
C ASN A 28 7.06 -1.98 12.16
N ARG A 29 5.95 -2.51 12.63
CA ARG A 29 5.21 -2.02 13.81
C ARG A 29 4.48 -0.69 13.58
N GLN A 30 4.57 -0.13 12.39
CA GLN A 30 3.76 1.03 12.06
C GLN A 30 2.45 0.56 11.45
N GLU A 31 1.38 1.22 11.81
CA GLU A 31 0.05 0.79 11.43
C GLU A 31 -0.77 1.97 10.91
N ILE A 32 -1.47 1.75 9.81
CA ILE A 32 -2.43 2.69 9.25
C ILE A 32 -3.77 1.97 9.25
N LYS A 33 -4.78 2.59 9.84
CA LYS A 33 -6.12 2.02 9.89
C LYS A 33 -7.07 2.94 9.12
N ILE A 34 -7.75 2.38 8.12
CA ILE A 34 -8.65 3.13 7.25
C ILE A 34 -9.95 2.37 7.04
N THR A 35 -10.98 3.08 6.60
CA THR A 35 -12.24 2.43 6.28
C THR A 35 -12.13 1.71 4.93
N PRO A 36 -13.03 0.73 4.65
CA PRO A 36 -13.06 0.09 3.34
C PRO A 36 -13.23 1.07 2.18
N SER A 37 -14.02 2.13 2.37
CA SER A 37 -14.20 3.17 1.34
C SER A 37 -12.89 3.90 1.06
N GLN A 38 -12.15 4.24 2.11
CA GLN A 38 -10.84 4.89 1.97
C GLN A 38 -9.84 3.95 1.31
N ALA A 39 -9.94 2.65 1.60
CA ALA A 39 -9.06 1.67 0.96
C ALA A 39 -9.30 1.62 -0.55
N LYS A 40 -10.55 1.75 -1.00
CA LYS A 40 -10.87 1.80 -2.41
C LYS A 40 -10.30 3.05 -3.08
N GLU A 41 -10.38 4.18 -2.40
CA GLU A 41 -9.77 5.42 -2.91
C GLU A 41 -8.24 5.27 -2.99
N LEU A 42 -7.65 4.68 -1.98
CA LEU A 42 -6.21 4.45 -1.95
C LEU A 42 -5.77 3.56 -3.11
N GLU A 43 -6.54 2.53 -3.43
CA GLU A 43 -6.26 1.66 -4.55
C GLU A 43 -6.15 2.46 -5.86
N SER A 44 -7.09 3.36 -6.09
CA SER A 44 -7.13 4.20 -7.27
C SER A 44 -5.93 5.15 -7.32
N TYR A 45 -5.62 5.78 -6.18
CA TYR A 45 -4.50 6.71 -6.10
C TYR A 45 -3.15 5.99 -6.24
N LEU A 46 -3.04 4.79 -5.70
CA LEU A 46 -1.83 3.99 -5.85
C LEU A 46 -1.57 3.65 -7.31
N THR A 47 -2.61 3.33 -8.06
CA THR A 47 -2.48 3.07 -9.49
C THR A 47 -1.93 4.30 -10.22
N ALA A 48 -2.50 5.47 -9.94
CA ALA A 48 -2.07 6.71 -10.59
C ALA A 48 -0.63 7.07 -10.24
N VAL A 49 -0.27 6.95 -8.97
CA VAL A 49 1.09 7.28 -8.51
C VAL A 49 2.09 6.28 -9.07
N SER A 50 1.73 4.99 -9.12
CA SER A 50 2.60 3.96 -9.68
C SER A 50 2.88 4.21 -11.15
N ASP A 51 1.87 4.61 -11.91
CA ASP A 51 2.04 4.91 -13.33
C ASP A 51 2.96 6.13 -13.53
N THR A 52 2.80 7.14 -12.69
CA THR A 52 3.66 8.32 -12.73
C THR A 52 5.10 7.94 -12.39
N ALA A 53 5.30 7.11 -11.37
CA ALA A 53 6.63 6.67 -10.97
C ALA A 53 7.31 5.85 -12.07
N LYS A 54 6.56 4.98 -12.75
CA LYS A 54 7.09 4.20 -13.86
C LYS A 54 7.51 5.09 -15.01
N SER A 55 6.75 6.14 -15.28
CA SER A 55 7.12 7.12 -16.30
C SER A 55 8.45 7.79 -15.98
N LYS A 56 8.68 8.10 -14.72
CA LYS A 56 9.95 8.70 -14.30
C LYS A 56 11.11 7.73 -14.45
N GLU A 57 10.91 6.45 -14.13
CA GLU A 57 11.93 5.42 -14.32
C GLU A 57 12.34 5.28 -15.77
N ASN A 58 11.38 5.36 -16.67
CA ASN A 58 11.62 5.16 -18.10
C ASN A 58 12.13 6.41 -18.82
N LYS A 59 12.19 7.51 -18.11
CA LYS A 59 12.52 8.80 -18.70
C LYS A 59 13.96 8.89 -19.19
N ASP A 60 14.85 8.11 -18.60
CA ASP A 60 16.27 8.13 -18.91
C ASP A 60 16.68 7.17 -20.03
N VAL A 61 15.74 6.52 -20.61
CA VAL A 61 16.00 5.55 -21.67
C VAL A 61 16.16 6.22 -23.02
#